data_80b32507cda1f93fbbc454974fbf705d
#
_entry.id   80b32507cda1f93fbbc454974fbf705d
#
_cell.length_a   1.000
_cell.length_b   1.000
_cell.length_c   1.000
_cell.angle_alpha   90.00
_cell.angle_beta   90.00
_cell.angle_gamma   90.00
#
_symmetry.space_group_name_H-M   'P 1'
#
loop_
_entity.id
_entity.type
_entity.pdbx_description
1 polymer ?
#
loop_
_entity_poly.entity_id
_entity_poly.type
_entity_poly.pdbx_seq_one_letter_code
_entity_poly.pdbx_strand_id
1 'polypeptide(L)'
;TNLTAKDEDYAFLFNSDGNVVGISVHSNKDVKLKFMGISDLKGTIENMINRQEIMYFGIKAENVDNELADKYSLTTGIYILAVEQESPAYQAGLQTGDVIVEVNGEECLTMQKLNEKLYRCQSGQSVNVLVKRLGKSGYFEVSYDVNVEYR
;
A
#
# COMPACT_ATOMS: atom_id res chain seq x y z
N THR A 1 4.32 -8.21 -30.71
CA THR A 1 3.78 -9.56 -30.43
C THR A 1 2.55 -9.36 -29.57
N ASN A 2 1.35 -9.60 -30.12
CA ASN A 2 0.10 -9.54 -29.34
C ASN A 2 -0.04 -10.86 -28.59
N LEU A 3 0.20 -10.85 -27.30
CA LEU A 3 -0.11 -11.95 -26.39
C LEU A 3 -1.53 -11.76 -25.86
N THR A 4 -2.44 -12.63 -26.23
CA THR A 4 -3.76 -12.74 -25.62
C THR A 4 -3.68 -13.85 -24.56
N ALA A 5 -3.76 -13.50 -23.29
CA ALA A 5 -3.88 -14.46 -22.20
C ALA A 5 -5.36 -14.66 -21.82
N LYS A 6 -5.75 -15.87 -21.47
CA LYS A 6 -7.04 -16.17 -20.85
C LYS A 6 -7.02 -15.77 -19.38
N ASP A 7 -8.18 -15.54 -18.78
CA ASP A 7 -8.39 -14.94 -17.46
C ASP A 7 -7.69 -15.64 -16.26
N GLU A 8 -6.97 -16.73 -16.46
CA GLU A 8 -6.29 -17.51 -15.41
C GLU A 8 -4.79 -17.77 -15.70
N ASP A 9 -4.23 -17.18 -16.77
CA ASP A 9 -2.86 -17.47 -17.17
C ASP A 9 -1.87 -16.51 -16.49
N TYR A 10 -0.92 -17.08 -15.75
CA TYR A 10 0.27 -16.36 -15.28
C TYR A 10 1.34 -16.37 -16.36
N ALA A 11 1.94 -15.21 -16.65
CA ALA A 11 3.03 -15.09 -17.60
C ALA A 11 4.30 -14.58 -16.89
N PHE A 12 5.44 -15.15 -17.27
CA PHE A 12 6.75 -14.70 -16.82
C PHE A 12 7.45 -13.96 -17.96
N LEU A 13 8.08 -12.85 -17.64
CA LEU A 13 8.92 -12.10 -18.55
C LEU A 13 10.38 -12.48 -18.31
N PHE A 14 11.10 -12.86 -19.38
CA PHE A 14 12.52 -13.23 -19.34
C PHE A 14 13.35 -12.19 -20.09
N ASN A 15 14.57 -11.93 -19.64
CA ASN A 15 15.56 -11.18 -20.41
C ASN A 15 16.27 -12.08 -21.45
N SER A 16 17.19 -11.49 -22.23
CA SER A 16 17.99 -12.21 -23.24
C SER A 16 18.88 -13.32 -22.67
N ASP A 17 19.20 -13.24 -21.37
CA ASP A 17 20.06 -14.20 -20.67
C ASP A 17 19.25 -15.34 -20.03
N GLY A 18 17.91 -15.34 -20.20
CA GLY A 18 17.01 -16.35 -19.66
C GLY A 18 16.60 -16.10 -18.18
N ASN A 19 16.93 -14.95 -17.61
CA ASN A 19 16.51 -14.63 -16.24
C ASN A 19 15.09 -14.07 -16.21
N VAL A 20 14.32 -14.44 -15.21
CA VAL A 20 12.98 -13.86 -14.96
C VAL A 20 13.13 -12.41 -14.52
N VAL A 21 12.51 -11.49 -15.23
CA VAL A 21 12.54 -10.04 -14.95
C VAL A 21 11.18 -9.47 -14.57
N GLY A 22 10.10 -10.24 -14.73
CA GLY A 22 8.77 -9.81 -14.34
C GLY A 22 7.74 -10.94 -14.32
N ILE A 23 6.65 -10.70 -13.63
CA ILE A 23 5.49 -11.61 -13.52
C ILE A 23 4.24 -10.83 -13.92
N SER A 24 3.33 -11.45 -14.69
CA SER A 24 2.06 -10.81 -15.03
C SER A 24 1.19 -10.64 -13.80
N VAL A 25 0.58 -9.46 -13.68
CA VAL A 25 -0.42 -9.15 -12.68
C VAL A 25 -1.76 -8.99 -13.41
N HIS A 26 -2.77 -9.73 -12.94
CA HIS A 26 -4.10 -9.70 -13.55
C HIS A 26 -4.72 -8.30 -13.44
N SER A 27 -5.27 -7.78 -14.54
CA SER A 27 -6.06 -6.55 -14.55
C SER A 27 -7.46 -6.87 -15.04
N ASN A 28 -8.45 -6.72 -14.17
CA ASN A 28 -9.86 -7.11 -14.38
C ASN A 28 -10.61 -6.31 -15.48
N LYS A 29 -9.99 -5.40 -16.22
CA LYS A 29 -10.77 -4.51 -17.12
C LYS A 29 -10.19 -4.23 -18.50
N ASP A 30 -8.93 -4.57 -18.78
CA ASP A 30 -8.33 -4.28 -20.08
C ASP A 30 -7.48 -5.45 -20.58
N VAL A 31 -7.56 -5.72 -21.88
CA VAL A 31 -6.78 -6.74 -22.61
C VAL A 31 -5.25 -6.51 -22.53
N LYS A 32 -4.77 -5.62 -21.66
CA LYS A 32 -3.37 -5.30 -21.47
C LYS A 32 -2.82 -6.09 -20.28
N LEU A 33 -1.88 -7.00 -20.56
CA LEU A 33 -1.08 -7.64 -19.51
C LEU A 33 -0.23 -6.58 -18.79
N LYS A 34 -0.43 -6.45 -17.50
CA LYS A 34 0.41 -5.63 -16.63
C LYS A 34 1.46 -6.52 -16.01
N PHE A 35 2.72 -6.13 -16.06
CA PHE A 35 3.82 -6.88 -15.45
C PHE A 35 4.35 -6.13 -14.25
N MET A 36 4.63 -6.87 -13.18
CA MET A 36 5.36 -6.40 -12.03
C MET A 36 6.83 -6.85 -12.17
N GLY A 37 7.77 -5.93 -12.04
CA GLY A 37 9.19 -6.24 -12.13
C GLY A 37 9.67 -7.09 -10.94
N ILE A 38 10.61 -7.99 -11.18
CA ILE A 38 11.22 -8.79 -10.09
C ILE A 38 11.89 -7.88 -9.05
N SER A 39 12.43 -6.74 -9.49
CA SER A 39 13.01 -5.74 -8.58
C SER A 39 12.01 -5.23 -7.54
N ASP A 40 10.74 -5.05 -7.96
CA ASP A 40 9.66 -4.58 -7.10
C ASP A 40 9.19 -5.67 -6.10
N LEU A 41 9.37 -6.95 -6.49
CA LEU A 41 9.03 -8.11 -5.68
C LEU A 41 10.17 -8.56 -4.76
N LYS A 42 11.40 -8.09 -4.97
CA LYS A 42 12.59 -8.56 -4.26
C LYS A 42 12.41 -8.50 -2.74
N GLY A 43 11.97 -7.37 -2.22
CA GLY A 43 11.73 -7.20 -0.78
C GLY A 43 10.67 -8.17 -0.24
N THR A 44 9.58 -8.36 -0.98
CA THR A 44 8.52 -9.30 -0.62
C THR A 44 9.03 -10.75 -0.60
N ILE A 45 9.80 -11.13 -1.63
CA ILE A 45 10.39 -12.47 -1.75
C ILE A 45 11.40 -12.72 -0.63
N GLU A 46 12.29 -11.77 -0.37
CA GLU A 46 13.28 -11.85 0.73
C GLU A 46 12.59 -12.02 2.10
N ASN A 47 11.52 -11.28 2.35
CA ASN A 47 10.74 -11.40 3.58
C ASN A 47 10.05 -12.76 3.70
N MET A 48 9.48 -13.28 2.61
CA MET A 48 8.88 -14.61 2.59
C MET A 48 9.91 -15.72 2.84
N ILE A 49 11.11 -15.61 2.26
CA ILE A 49 12.21 -16.58 2.45
C ILE A 49 12.74 -16.53 3.88
N ASN A 50 12.90 -15.33 4.42
CA ASN A 50 13.45 -15.12 5.75
C ASN A 50 12.43 -15.35 6.87
N ARG A 51 11.18 -15.71 6.53
CA ARG A 51 10.06 -15.83 7.48
C ARG A 51 9.95 -14.62 8.42
N GLN A 52 10.25 -13.43 7.89
CA GLN A 52 10.08 -12.21 8.68
C GLN A 52 8.58 -12.01 8.89
N GLU A 53 8.21 -11.92 10.15
CA GLU A 53 6.87 -11.55 10.57
C GLU A 53 6.56 -10.16 9.98
N ILE A 54 5.44 -10.05 9.26
CA ILE A 54 5.03 -8.81 8.60
C ILE A 54 4.35 -7.94 9.64
N MET A 55 4.81 -6.68 9.75
CA MET A 55 4.12 -5.70 10.59
C MET A 55 2.70 -5.52 10.12
N TYR A 56 1.78 -5.79 11.03
CA TYR A 56 0.36 -5.65 10.79
C TYR A 56 -0.11 -4.25 11.18
N PHE A 57 -0.77 -3.59 10.25
CA PHE A 57 -1.36 -2.26 10.44
C PHE A 57 -2.89 -2.31 10.39
N GLY A 58 -3.44 -3.12 9.51
CA GLY A 58 -4.87 -3.44 9.43
C GLY A 58 -5.71 -2.45 8.64
N ILE A 59 -5.18 -1.93 7.53
CA ILE A 59 -5.94 -1.11 6.58
C ILE A 59 -5.95 -1.73 5.18
N LYS A 60 -7.05 -1.48 4.45
CA LYS A 60 -7.09 -1.59 3.00
C LYS A 60 -7.12 -0.18 2.44
N ALA A 61 -6.18 0.15 1.57
CA ALA A 61 -6.01 1.52 1.09
C ALA A 61 -5.50 1.57 -0.35
N GLU A 62 -5.64 2.73 -0.98
CA GLU A 62 -5.15 3.02 -2.32
C GLU A 62 -4.37 4.34 -2.35
N ASN A 63 -3.41 4.45 -3.27
CA ASN A 63 -2.69 5.69 -3.48
C ASN A 63 -3.57 6.67 -4.27
N VAL A 64 -3.65 7.90 -3.77
CA VAL A 64 -4.28 9.03 -4.47
C VAL A 64 -3.17 9.96 -4.94
N ASP A 65 -2.90 9.94 -6.24
CA ASP A 65 -2.00 10.89 -6.90
C ASP A 65 -2.70 12.22 -7.23
N ASN A 66 -1.98 13.16 -7.84
CA ASN A 66 -2.54 14.47 -8.18
C ASN A 66 -3.71 14.37 -9.17
N GLU A 67 -3.67 13.44 -10.13
CA GLU A 67 -4.73 13.28 -11.13
C GLU A 67 -6.03 12.79 -10.48
N LEU A 68 -5.94 11.82 -9.60
CA LEU A 68 -7.09 11.31 -8.83
C LEU A 68 -7.60 12.34 -7.83
N ALA A 69 -6.68 13.07 -7.17
CA ALA A 69 -7.04 14.12 -6.22
C ALA A 69 -7.86 15.21 -6.90
N ASP A 70 -7.43 15.71 -8.05
CA ASP A 70 -8.15 16.72 -8.83
C ASP A 70 -9.50 16.22 -9.34
N LYS A 71 -9.53 14.98 -9.86
CA LYS A 71 -10.74 14.38 -10.43
C LYS A 71 -11.85 14.14 -9.41
N TYR A 72 -11.49 13.74 -8.19
CA TYR A 72 -12.45 13.36 -7.15
C TYR A 72 -12.52 14.34 -5.98
N SER A 73 -11.86 15.50 -6.08
CA SER A 73 -11.75 16.50 -5.01
C SER A 73 -11.22 15.90 -3.69
N LEU A 74 -10.24 15.02 -3.81
CA LEU A 74 -9.54 14.40 -2.70
C LEU A 74 -8.21 15.13 -2.43
N THR A 75 -7.56 14.77 -1.33
CA THR A 75 -6.16 15.16 -1.08
C THR A 75 -5.23 14.01 -1.52
N THR A 76 -4.02 14.34 -1.98
CA THR A 76 -2.98 13.35 -2.31
C THR A 76 -2.53 12.61 -1.06
N GLY A 77 -2.24 11.32 -1.19
CA GLY A 77 -1.80 10.47 -0.10
C GLY A 77 -2.34 9.05 -0.19
N ILE A 78 -2.43 8.37 0.94
CA ILE A 78 -2.93 6.99 1.03
C ILE A 78 -4.38 7.03 1.55
N TYR A 79 -5.34 6.84 0.66
CA TYR A 79 -6.77 6.85 1.00
C TYR A 79 -7.20 5.51 1.60
N ILE A 80 -7.74 5.55 2.81
CA ILE A 80 -8.21 4.37 3.54
C ILE A 80 -9.59 3.95 3.04
N LEU A 81 -9.66 2.80 2.38
CA LEU A 81 -10.90 2.17 1.89
C LEU A 81 -11.63 1.40 2.98
N ALA A 82 -10.88 0.74 3.86
CA ALA A 82 -11.42 0.00 5.00
C ALA A 82 -10.37 -0.13 6.11
N VAL A 83 -10.84 -0.21 7.35
CA VAL A 83 -10.04 -0.52 8.52
C VAL A 83 -10.53 -1.85 9.08
N GLU A 84 -9.63 -2.80 9.29
CA GLU A 84 -9.97 -4.11 9.86
C GLU A 84 -10.30 -3.97 11.35
N GLN A 85 -11.37 -4.64 11.78
CA GLN A 85 -11.75 -4.65 13.20
C GLN A 85 -10.63 -5.23 14.06
N GLU A 86 -10.47 -4.70 15.26
CA GLU A 86 -9.46 -5.12 16.24
C GLU A 86 -8.01 -4.92 15.78
N SER A 87 -7.78 -4.31 14.60
CA SER A 87 -6.43 -4.00 14.12
C SER A 87 -5.79 -2.84 14.88
N PRO A 88 -4.45 -2.68 14.81
CA PRO A 88 -3.74 -1.52 15.34
C PRO A 88 -4.30 -0.19 14.84
N ALA A 89 -4.62 -0.09 13.54
CA ALA A 89 -5.22 1.10 12.95
C ALA A 89 -6.61 1.39 13.52
N TYR A 90 -7.43 0.35 13.73
CA TYR A 90 -8.76 0.48 14.32
C TYR A 90 -8.67 0.95 15.78
N GLN A 91 -7.80 0.34 16.58
CA GLN A 91 -7.61 0.70 17.99
C GLN A 91 -7.10 2.14 18.14
N ALA A 92 -6.27 2.62 17.22
CA ALA A 92 -5.80 3.98 17.19
C ALA A 92 -6.89 5.01 16.79
N GLY A 93 -7.99 4.57 16.14
CA GLY A 93 -9.09 5.44 15.72
C GLY A 93 -9.03 5.91 14.27
N LEU A 94 -8.22 5.27 13.43
CA LEU A 94 -8.24 5.47 11.99
C LEU A 94 -9.58 5.00 11.41
N GLN A 95 -10.06 5.67 10.37
CA GLN A 95 -11.37 5.42 9.78
C GLN A 95 -11.30 5.35 8.26
N THR A 96 -12.27 4.68 7.67
CA THR A 96 -12.53 4.75 6.22
C THR A 96 -12.76 6.20 5.81
N GLY A 97 -12.10 6.62 4.72
CA GLY A 97 -12.14 8.00 4.23
C GLY A 97 -11.01 8.90 4.74
N ASP A 98 -10.20 8.45 5.69
CA ASP A 98 -8.96 9.14 6.05
C ASP A 98 -7.94 9.04 4.91
N VAL A 99 -7.11 10.07 4.76
CA VAL A 99 -5.98 10.06 3.84
C VAL A 99 -4.69 10.22 4.64
N ILE A 100 -3.87 9.19 4.70
CA ILE A 100 -2.56 9.26 5.35
C ILE A 100 -1.65 10.12 4.49
N VAL A 101 -1.00 11.11 5.11
CA VAL A 101 -0.09 12.05 4.45
C VAL A 101 1.32 12.03 5.04
N GLU A 102 1.47 11.70 6.34
CA GLU A 102 2.76 11.58 7.00
C GLU A 102 2.80 10.38 7.94
N VAL A 103 3.99 9.84 8.13
CA VAL A 103 4.30 8.80 9.11
C VAL A 103 5.60 9.15 9.82
N ASN A 104 5.54 9.27 11.14
CA ASN A 104 6.64 9.71 12.01
C ASN A 104 7.24 11.08 11.59
N GLY A 105 6.36 12.03 11.17
CA GLY A 105 6.76 13.38 10.75
C GLY A 105 7.39 13.45 9.36
N GLU A 106 7.40 12.37 8.60
CA GLU A 106 7.91 12.34 7.24
C GLU A 106 6.77 12.06 6.26
N GLU A 107 6.79 12.75 5.12
CA GLU A 107 5.81 12.57 4.06
C GLU A 107 5.68 11.09 3.61
N CYS A 108 4.45 10.60 3.56
CA CYS A 108 4.13 9.22 3.23
C CYS A 108 2.88 9.15 2.33
N LEU A 109 3.07 9.35 1.02
CA LEU A 109 1.98 9.47 0.05
C LEU A 109 1.67 8.17 -0.70
N THR A 110 2.41 7.08 -0.44
CA THR A 110 2.22 5.80 -1.15
C THR A 110 2.26 4.62 -0.19
N MET A 111 1.49 3.58 -0.51
CA MET A 111 1.50 2.31 0.21
C MET A 111 2.89 1.67 0.26
N GLN A 112 3.69 1.87 -0.79
CA GLN A 112 5.08 1.40 -0.80
C GLN A 112 5.90 2.07 0.31
N LYS A 113 5.84 3.42 0.41
CA LYS A 113 6.54 4.16 1.49
C LYS A 113 6.04 3.77 2.88
N LEU A 114 4.73 3.56 3.04
CA LEU A 114 4.16 3.10 4.30
C LEU A 114 4.73 1.72 4.69
N ASN A 115 4.72 0.77 3.77
CA ASN A 115 5.27 -0.55 3.99
C ASN A 115 6.76 -0.51 4.34
N GLU A 116 7.57 0.28 3.61
CA GLU A 116 9.00 0.46 3.91
C GLU A 116 9.25 1.00 5.32
N LYS A 117 8.39 1.92 5.81
CA LYS A 117 8.47 2.44 7.18
C LYS A 117 8.05 1.37 8.20
N LEU A 118 6.98 0.63 7.95
CA LEU A 118 6.50 -0.44 8.82
C LEU A 118 7.52 -1.59 8.92
N TYR A 119 8.22 -1.94 7.84
CA TYR A 119 9.29 -2.96 7.88
C TYR A 119 10.45 -2.63 8.81
N ARG A 120 10.66 -1.35 9.11
CA ARG A 120 11.72 -0.90 10.04
C ARG A 120 11.25 -0.87 11.49
N CYS A 121 9.97 -1.09 11.74
CA CYS A 121 9.40 -1.08 13.09
C CYS A 121 9.59 -2.43 13.77
N GLN A 122 9.53 -2.40 15.10
CA GLN A 122 9.46 -3.60 15.96
C GLN A 122 8.03 -3.78 16.46
N SER A 123 7.67 -5.01 16.80
CA SER A 123 6.35 -5.29 17.40
C SER A 123 6.18 -4.51 18.71
N GLY A 124 5.02 -3.89 18.87
CA GLY A 124 4.71 -3.00 19.99
C GLY A 124 5.26 -1.58 19.85
N GLN A 125 5.95 -1.28 18.74
CA GLN A 125 6.39 0.09 18.48
C GLN A 125 5.22 0.98 18.11
N SER A 126 5.18 2.19 18.66
CA SER A 126 4.23 3.23 18.28
C SER A 126 4.70 3.96 17.03
N VAL A 127 3.82 4.09 16.05
CA VAL A 127 4.03 4.81 14.80
C VAL A 127 3.05 5.97 14.76
N ASN A 128 3.56 7.19 14.71
CA ASN A 128 2.72 8.38 14.58
C ASN A 128 2.27 8.54 13.12
N VAL A 129 0.97 8.68 12.90
CA VAL A 129 0.36 8.79 11.58
C VAL A 129 -0.49 10.04 11.50
N LEU A 130 -0.12 10.96 10.60
CA LEU A 130 -0.92 12.14 10.30
C LEU A 130 -1.87 11.82 9.14
N VAL A 131 -3.14 12.05 9.37
CA VAL A 131 -4.17 11.89 8.34
C VAL A 131 -4.92 13.18 8.09
N LYS A 132 -5.41 13.35 6.87
CA LYS A 132 -6.42 14.33 6.51
C LYS A 132 -7.79 13.66 6.48
N ARG A 133 -8.70 14.14 7.32
CA ARG A 133 -10.07 13.65 7.42
C ARG A 133 -11.04 14.68 6.87
N LEU A 134 -11.98 14.25 6.02
CA LEU A 134 -12.99 15.14 5.47
C LEU A 134 -14.07 15.45 6.52
N GLY A 135 -14.21 16.70 6.88
CA GLY A 135 -15.26 17.22 7.76
C GLY A 135 -16.28 18.06 6.99
N LYS A 136 -17.22 18.67 7.72
CA LYS A 136 -18.27 19.53 7.13
C LYS A 136 -17.73 20.77 6.42
N SER A 137 -16.58 21.28 6.86
CA SER A 137 -15.97 22.52 6.34
C SER A 137 -14.72 22.28 5.49
N GLY A 138 -14.44 21.04 5.11
CA GLY A 138 -13.25 20.62 4.36
C GLY A 138 -12.37 19.66 5.15
N TYR A 139 -11.18 19.39 4.61
CA TYR A 139 -10.20 18.53 5.28
C TYR A 139 -9.60 19.19 6.51
N PHE A 140 -9.42 18.41 7.56
CA PHE A 140 -8.66 18.76 8.75
C PHE A 140 -7.67 17.66 9.09
N GLU A 141 -6.59 18.04 9.75
CA GLU A 141 -5.51 17.12 10.12
C GLU A 141 -5.76 16.50 11.50
N VAL A 142 -5.52 15.20 11.61
CA VAL A 142 -5.57 14.46 12.87
C VAL A 142 -4.36 13.55 12.94
N SER A 143 -3.71 13.51 14.09
CA SER A 143 -2.57 12.64 14.33
C SER A 143 -2.99 11.48 15.24
N TYR A 144 -2.55 10.28 14.91
CA TYR A 144 -2.80 9.06 15.65
C TYR A 144 -1.51 8.31 15.95
N ASP A 145 -1.39 7.78 17.14
CA ASP A 145 -0.32 6.87 17.51
C ASP A 145 -0.82 5.43 17.36
N VAL A 146 -0.27 4.71 16.38
CA VAL A 146 -0.64 3.34 16.05
C VAL A 146 0.41 2.38 16.59
N ASN A 147 0.05 1.51 17.52
CA ASN A 147 0.94 0.48 18.04
C ASN A 147 0.95 -0.71 17.09
N VAL A 148 1.97 -0.80 16.24
CA VAL A 148 2.08 -1.87 15.24
C VAL A 148 2.53 -3.18 15.90
N GLU A 149 2.01 -4.29 15.43
CA GLU A 149 2.32 -5.63 15.92
C GLU A 149 2.52 -6.63 14.78
N TYR A 150 3.12 -7.76 15.07
CA TYR A 150 3.21 -8.86 14.12
C TYR A 150 1.89 -9.62 14.02
N ARG A 151 1.61 -10.13 12.81
CA ARG A 151 0.47 -11.00 12.54
C ARG A 151 0.95 -12.30 11.92
#